data_8a5a05a3f008b8345f66af812f1d518e
#
_entry.id   8a5a05a3f008b8345f66af812f1d518e
#
_cell.length_a   1.000
_cell.length_b   1.000
_cell.length_c   1.000
_cell.angle_alpha   90.00
_cell.angle_beta   90.00
_cell.angle_gamma   90.00
#
_symmetry.space_group_name_H-M   'P 1'
#
loop_
_entity.id
_entity.type
_entity.pdbx_description
1 polymer ?
#
loop_
_entity_poly.entity_id
_entity_poly.type
_entity_poly.pdbx_seq_one_letter_code
_entity_poly.pdbx_strand_id
1 'polypeptide(L)'
;MTDPGGARVGMLSTEPAPVPPMGAGMPVWNEVLTDGLEAGVAFYERVFGWRTRANPYGGEDFPYRINYSGMESLCGIGELGAFTGEDAIPAWRVYFGVENLDDAAARVPALGGRVVSGPQDTPYGRMIQVTDPDGAQFMLVEVAAPSR
;
A
#
# COMPACT_ATOMS: atom_id res chain seq x y z
N MET A 1 16.51 8.99 0.54
CA MET A 1 17.22 7.92 -0.19
C MET A 1 16.31 7.24 -1.18
N THR A 2 16.84 6.38 -2.03
CA THR A 2 16.06 5.49 -2.89
C THR A 2 16.44 4.04 -2.58
N ASP A 3 15.49 3.12 -2.73
CA ASP A 3 15.75 1.70 -2.69
C ASP A 3 16.38 1.21 -4.02
N PRO A 4 16.78 -0.07 -4.14
CA PRO A 4 17.39 -0.60 -5.38
C PRO A 4 16.50 -0.53 -6.61
N GLY A 5 15.17 -0.60 -6.45
CA GLY A 5 14.20 -0.46 -7.54
C GLY A 5 13.92 0.98 -7.94
N GLY A 6 14.39 1.97 -7.17
CA GLY A 6 14.20 3.39 -7.43
C GLY A 6 13.11 4.09 -6.63
N ALA A 7 12.35 3.37 -5.77
CA ALA A 7 11.34 3.98 -4.93
C ALA A 7 11.97 4.90 -3.86
N ARG A 8 11.39 6.09 -3.68
CA ARG A 8 11.88 7.06 -2.69
C ARG A 8 11.40 6.73 -1.30
N VAL A 9 12.30 6.77 -0.32
CA VAL A 9 11.99 6.58 1.10
C VAL A 9 12.65 7.66 1.95
N GLY A 10 11.86 8.23 2.86
CA GLY A 10 12.32 9.13 3.90
C GLY A 10 12.52 8.39 5.22
N MET A 11 13.43 8.88 6.04
CA MET A 11 13.62 8.41 7.41
C MET A 11 13.45 9.57 8.36
N LEU A 12 12.72 9.33 9.43
CA LEU A 12 12.53 10.31 10.50
C LEU A 12 12.89 9.65 11.83
N SER A 13 13.78 10.28 12.58
CA SER A 13 14.01 9.92 13.98
C SER A 13 13.08 10.76 14.85
N THR A 14 12.15 10.11 15.52
CA THR A 14 11.18 10.77 16.40
C THR A 14 10.85 9.88 17.58
N GLU A 15 10.32 10.46 18.65
CA GLU A 15 9.72 9.69 19.73
C GLU A 15 8.48 8.93 19.19
N PRO A 16 8.23 7.71 19.69
CA PRO A 16 7.04 6.96 19.32
C PRO A 16 5.77 7.77 19.57
N ALA A 17 5.00 8.03 18.54
CA ALA A 17 3.68 8.63 18.66
C ALA A 17 2.60 7.55 18.76
N PRO A 18 1.46 7.83 19.41
CA PRO A 18 0.32 6.92 19.37
C PRO A 18 -0.08 6.65 17.92
N VAL A 19 -0.26 5.38 17.57
CA VAL A 19 -0.78 4.99 16.25
C VAL A 19 -2.28 5.30 16.25
N PRO A 20 -2.79 6.13 15.33
CA PRO A 20 -4.22 6.38 15.25
C PRO A 20 -4.97 5.09 14.92
N PRO A 21 -6.23 4.95 15.36
CA PRO A 21 -7.03 3.77 15.03
C PRO A 21 -7.21 3.67 13.51
N MET A 22 -7.07 2.47 12.97
CA MET A 22 -7.36 2.20 11.56
C MET A 22 -8.86 2.32 11.30
N GLY A 23 -9.24 2.93 10.16
CA GLY A 23 -10.64 3.09 9.79
C GLY A 23 -10.83 3.99 8.58
N ALA A 24 -12.08 4.34 8.32
CA ALA A 24 -12.42 5.27 7.23
C ALA A 24 -11.75 6.63 7.43
N GLY A 25 -11.18 7.17 6.35
CA GLY A 25 -10.42 8.42 6.33
C GLY A 25 -8.97 8.30 6.79
N MET A 26 -8.52 7.12 7.24
CA MET A 26 -7.17 6.89 7.75
C MET A 26 -6.36 6.00 6.79
N PRO A 27 -5.02 6.13 6.78
CA PRO A 27 -4.18 5.10 6.17
C PRO A 27 -4.38 3.76 6.88
N VAL A 28 -4.72 2.72 6.13
CA VAL A 28 -4.96 1.37 6.66
C VAL A 28 -3.93 0.36 6.18
N TRP A 29 -3.19 0.71 5.12
CA TRP A 29 -2.07 -0.07 4.62
C TRP A 29 -1.07 0.80 3.88
N ASN A 30 0.17 0.36 3.85
CA ASN A 30 1.23 0.93 3.04
C ASN A 30 2.03 -0.20 2.40
N GLU A 31 2.45 -0.01 1.16
CA GLU A 31 3.35 -0.94 0.49
C GLU A 31 4.34 -0.20 -0.40
N VAL A 32 5.47 -0.80 -0.64
CA VAL A 32 6.35 -0.40 -1.73
C VAL A 32 6.23 -1.42 -2.87
N LEU A 33 6.04 -0.92 -4.08
CA LEU A 33 6.21 -1.72 -5.28
C LEU A 33 7.58 -1.40 -5.86
N THR A 34 8.42 -2.43 -5.97
CA THR A 34 9.81 -2.32 -6.38
C THR A 34 10.10 -3.16 -7.62
N ASP A 35 11.02 -2.71 -8.43
CA ASP A 35 11.55 -3.52 -9.54
C ASP A 35 12.66 -4.41 -8.97
N GLY A 36 12.39 -5.71 -8.90
CA GLY A 36 13.25 -6.69 -8.27
C GLY A 36 12.96 -6.91 -6.78
N LEU A 37 11.91 -7.67 -6.48
CA LEU A 37 11.41 -7.96 -5.12
C LEU A 37 12.52 -8.38 -4.15
N GLU A 38 13.39 -9.33 -4.51
CA GLU A 38 14.42 -9.85 -3.61
C GLU A 38 15.47 -8.79 -3.24
N ALA A 39 15.83 -7.92 -4.18
CA ALA A 39 16.73 -6.80 -3.92
C ALA A 39 16.08 -5.75 -3.00
N GLY A 40 14.79 -5.47 -3.23
CA GLY A 40 13.99 -4.60 -2.37
C GLY A 40 13.89 -5.16 -0.94
N VAL A 41 13.52 -6.43 -0.79
CA VAL A 41 13.45 -7.11 0.51
C VAL A 41 14.80 -7.01 1.25
N ALA A 42 15.89 -7.40 0.59
CA ALA A 42 17.22 -7.35 1.19
C ALA A 42 17.64 -5.93 1.64
N PHE A 43 17.23 -4.91 0.88
CA PHE A 43 17.49 -3.51 1.24
C PHE A 43 16.73 -3.12 2.52
N TYR A 44 15.41 -3.35 2.57
CA TYR A 44 14.60 -2.95 3.72
C TYR A 44 14.96 -3.75 4.98
N GLU A 45 15.30 -5.03 4.86
CA GLU A 45 15.76 -5.85 5.98
C GLU A 45 17.10 -5.35 6.55
N ARG A 46 18.06 -4.99 5.69
CA ARG A 46 19.39 -4.53 6.13
C ARG A 46 19.41 -3.10 6.66
N VAL A 47 18.61 -2.23 6.06
CA VAL A 47 18.58 -0.80 6.42
C VAL A 47 17.70 -0.54 7.64
N PHE A 48 16.54 -1.22 7.72
CA PHE A 48 15.53 -0.95 8.74
C PHE A 48 15.33 -2.10 9.73
N GLY A 49 16.02 -3.21 9.56
CA GLY A 49 15.86 -4.39 10.41
C GLY A 49 14.50 -5.08 10.23
N TRP A 50 13.89 -4.95 9.07
CA TRP A 50 12.58 -5.57 8.81
C TRP A 50 12.66 -7.09 8.88
N ARG A 51 11.52 -7.70 9.22
CA ARG A 51 11.33 -9.15 9.26
C ARG A 51 10.21 -9.51 8.33
N THR A 52 10.57 -9.85 7.11
CA THR A 52 9.58 -10.14 6.07
C THR A 52 9.21 -11.62 6.03
N ARG A 53 7.97 -11.89 5.63
CA ARG A 53 7.44 -13.24 5.38
C ARG A 53 6.61 -13.23 4.10
N ALA A 54 6.42 -14.40 3.51
CA ALA A 54 5.51 -14.57 2.37
C ALA A 54 4.08 -14.16 2.74
N ASN A 55 3.34 -13.67 1.77
CA ASN A 55 1.94 -13.34 1.95
C ASN A 55 1.11 -14.63 2.18
N PRO A 56 0.37 -14.76 3.28
CA PRO A 56 -0.37 -15.99 3.60
C PRO A 56 -1.51 -16.31 2.63
N TYR A 57 -1.97 -15.33 1.85
CA TYR A 57 -3.06 -15.50 0.90
C TYR A 57 -2.61 -15.73 -0.55
N GLY A 58 -1.32 -15.59 -0.86
CA GLY A 58 -0.78 -15.67 -2.22
C GLY A 58 -0.01 -16.96 -2.54
N GLY A 59 0.30 -17.77 -1.53
CA GLY A 59 1.20 -18.91 -1.70
C GLY A 59 2.69 -18.53 -1.75
N GLU A 60 3.58 -19.52 -1.87
CA GLU A 60 5.03 -19.30 -1.80
C GLU A 60 5.58 -18.49 -2.98
N ASP A 61 5.01 -18.69 -4.16
CA ASP A 61 5.44 -18.02 -5.40
C ASP A 61 4.79 -16.65 -5.62
N PHE A 62 3.92 -16.20 -4.71
CA PHE A 62 3.28 -14.90 -4.85
C PHE A 62 4.31 -13.79 -4.63
N PRO A 63 4.52 -12.87 -5.59
CA PRO A 63 5.62 -11.92 -5.58
C PRO A 63 5.37 -10.75 -4.63
N TYR A 64 5.13 -11.07 -3.36
CA TYR A 64 4.82 -10.12 -2.30
C TYR A 64 5.29 -10.61 -0.94
N ARG A 65 5.89 -9.73 -0.17
CA ARG A 65 6.31 -9.97 1.21
C ARG A 65 5.64 -8.98 2.16
N ILE A 66 5.39 -9.41 3.37
CA ILE A 66 4.84 -8.56 4.43
C ILE A 66 5.87 -8.41 5.53
N ASN A 67 6.13 -7.18 5.95
CA ASN A 67 6.95 -6.87 7.11
C ASN A 67 6.11 -6.98 8.38
N TYR A 68 6.66 -7.65 9.39
CA TYR A 68 6.00 -7.90 10.67
C TYR A 68 6.77 -7.33 11.85
N SER A 69 6.03 -6.85 12.86
CA SER A 69 6.52 -6.63 14.22
C SER A 69 5.77 -7.59 15.15
N GLY A 70 6.45 -8.63 15.61
CA GLY A 70 5.78 -9.72 16.32
C GLY A 70 4.76 -10.42 15.43
N MET A 71 3.47 -10.28 15.75
CA MET A 71 2.34 -10.81 14.97
C MET A 71 1.63 -9.75 14.12
N GLU A 72 1.97 -8.48 14.28
CA GLU A 72 1.34 -7.38 13.55
C GLU A 72 2.00 -7.19 12.18
N SER A 73 1.18 -7.16 11.14
CA SER A 73 1.60 -6.76 9.79
C SER A 73 1.68 -5.24 9.70
N LEU A 74 2.81 -4.72 9.24
CA LEU A 74 3.08 -3.28 9.22
C LEU A 74 2.97 -2.67 7.83
N CYS A 75 3.54 -3.33 6.83
CA CYS A 75 3.56 -2.86 5.44
C CYS A 75 3.94 -4.00 4.50
N GLY A 76 3.78 -3.78 3.20
CA GLY A 76 4.10 -4.72 2.15
C GLY A 76 5.28 -4.32 1.28
N ILE A 77 5.88 -5.32 0.63
CA ILE A 77 6.81 -5.17 -0.48
C ILE A 77 6.32 -6.07 -1.62
N GLY A 78 6.04 -5.50 -2.78
CA GLY A 78 5.55 -6.23 -3.94
C GLY A 78 6.44 -6.04 -5.17
N GLU A 79 6.46 -7.04 -6.06
CA GLU A 79 7.08 -6.92 -7.38
C GLU A 79 6.22 -6.00 -8.26
N LEU A 80 6.80 -4.92 -8.76
CA LEU A 80 6.09 -3.89 -9.51
C LEU A 80 5.27 -4.45 -10.67
N GLY A 81 5.91 -5.25 -11.53
CA GLY A 81 5.30 -5.79 -12.74
C GLY A 81 4.16 -6.78 -12.49
N ALA A 82 4.01 -7.30 -11.26
CA ALA A 82 2.92 -8.20 -10.91
C ALA A 82 1.62 -7.45 -10.54
N PHE A 83 1.70 -6.16 -10.19
CA PHE A 83 0.59 -5.39 -9.64
C PHE A 83 0.26 -4.13 -10.44
N THR A 84 1.01 -3.85 -11.49
CA THR A 84 0.90 -2.60 -12.26
C THR A 84 1.11 -2.85 -13.75
N GLY A 85 0.82 -1.84 -14.58
CA GLY A 85 1.13 -1.86 -16.00
C GLY A 85 2.62 -1.60 -16.29
N GLU A 86 3.02 -1.78 -17.54
CA GLU A 86 4.41 -1.70 -18.01
C GLU A 86 5.08 -0.33 -17.78
N ASP A 87 4.31 0.75 -17.75
CA ASP A 87 4.82 2.12 -17.57
C ASP A 87 4.89 2.56 -16.09
N ALA A 88 4.61 1.65 -15.15
CA ALA A 88 4.63 1.99 -13.74
C ALA A 88 6.08 2.18 -13.24
N ILE A 89 6.25 3.11 -12.33
CA ILE A 89 7.53 3.36 -11.66
C ILE A 89 7.50 2.87 -10.22
N PRO A 90 8.62 2.39 -9.69
CA PRO A 90 8.72 1.98 -8.30
C PRO A 90 8.35 3.11 -7.35
N ALA A 91 7.45 2.83 -6.42
CA ALA A 91 6.95 3.84 -5.49
C ALA A 91 6.33 3.22 -4.23
N TRP A 92 6.32 3.99 -3.16
CA TRP A 92 5.46 3.73 -2.02
C TRP A 92 4.02 4.08 -2.37
N ARG A 93 3.11 3.21 -1.98
CA ARG A 93 1.66 3.33 -2.17
C ARG A 93 0.96 3.30 -0.83
N VAL A 94 0.03 4.24 -0.64
CA VAL A 94 -0.80 4.33 0.57
C VAL A 94 -2.21 3.87 0.23
N TYR A 95 -2.83 3.15 1.15
CA TYR A 95 -4.22 2.73 1.09
C TYR A 95 -5.02 3.47 2.17
N PHE A 96 -6.01 4.23 1.76
CA PHE A 96 -6.93 4.90 2.68
C PHE A 96 -8.23 4.10 2.80
N GLY A 97 -8.67 3.90 4.04
CA GLY A 97 -9.96 3.27 4.31
C GLY A 97 -11.13 4.16 3.91
N VAL A 98 -12.17 3.57 3.35
CA VAL A 98 -13.47 4.23 3.09
C VAL A 98 -14.60 3.31 3.55
N GLU A 99 -15.72 3.89 4.01
CA GLU A 99 -16.88 3.10 4.45
C GLU A 99 -17.66 2.49 3.27
N ASN A 100 -17.71 3.21 2.14
CA ASN A 100 -18.40 2.80 0.92
C ASN A 100 -17.52 3.16 -0.28
N LEU A 101 -17.05 2.13 -0.99
CA LEU A 101 -16.14 2.32 -2.10
C LEU A 101 -16.82 2.94 -3.32
N ASP A 102 -18.09 2.60 -3.58
CA ASP A 102 -18.82 3.11 -4.74
C ASP A 102 -19.10 4.61 -4.59
N ASP A 103 -19.48 5.04 -3.40
CA ASP A 103 -19.67 6.47 -3.07
C ASP A 103 -18.35 7.24 -3.17
N ALA A 104 -17.25 6.65 -2.66
CA ALA A 104 -15.93 7.27 -2.75
C ALA A 104 -15.47 7.39 -4.21
N ALA A 105 -15.64 6.33 -5.01
CA ALA A 105 -15.29 6.32 -6.43
C ALA A 105 -16.05 7.38 -7.23
N ALA A 106 -17.36 7.55 -6.94
CA ALA A 106 -18.19 8.57 -7.59
C ALA A 106 -17.74 10.01 -7.24
N ARG A 107 -17.22 10.23 -6.03
CA ARG A 107 -16.76 11.55 -5.56
C ARG A 107 -15.40 11.95 -6.12
N VAL A 108 -14.51 10.99 -6.45
CA VAL A 108 -13.16 11.28 -6.94
C VAL A 108 -13.18 12.20 -8.16
N PRO A 109 -13.91 11.91 -9.27
CA PRO A 109 -13.94 12.81 -10.43
C PRO A 109 -14.61 14.15 -10.13
N ALA A 110 -15.62 14.17 -9.28
CA ALA A 110 -16.33 15.40 -8.90
C ALA A 110 -15.41 16.39 -8.15
N LEU A 111 -14.34 15.90 -7.55
CA LEU A 111 -13.34 16.67 -6.82
C LEU A 111 -12.02 16.88 -7.61
N GLY A 112 -12.03 16.59 -8.93
CA GLY A 112 -10.89 16.81 -9.82
C GLY A 112 -9.87 15.67 -9.87
N GLY A 113 -10.08 14.60 -9.12
CA GLY A 113 -9.25 13.40 -9.20
C GLY A 113 -9.66 12.47 -10.34
N ARG A 114 -9.06 11.29 -10.39
CA ARG A 114 -9.35 10.26 -11.40
C ARG A 114 -9.36 8.87 -10.79
N VAL A 115 -10.32 8.03 -11.20
CA VAL A 115 -10.24 6.59 -10.99
C VAL A 115 -9.32 6.01 -12.07
N VAL A 116 -8.24 5.36 -11.64
CA VAL A 116 -7.20 4.78 -12.53
C VAL A 116 -7.54 3.34 -12.88
N SER A 117 -7.92 2.53 -11.88
CA SER A 117 -8.30 1.14 -12.07
C SER A 117 -9.22 0.65 -10.95
N GLY A 118 -9.95 -0.43 -11.22
CA GLY A 118 -10.90 -1.05 -10.28
C GLY A 118 -12.36 -0.69 -10.58
N PRO A 119 -13.31 -1.05 -9.70
CA PRO A 119 -13.09 -1.74 -8.42
C PRO A 119 -12.60 -3.18 -8.59
N GLN A 120 -11.80 -3.64 -7.64
CA GLN A 120 -11.27 -5.01 -7.61
C GLN A 120 -11.59 -5.63 -6.24
N ASP A 121 -12.13 -6.85 -6.24
CA ASP A 121 -12.32 -7.64 -5.03
C ASP A 121 -11.02 -8.34 -4.66
N THR A 122 -10.62 -8.23 -3.40
CA THR A 122 -9.43 -8.87 -2.87
C THR A 122 -9.72 -9.51 -1.51
N PRO A 123 -8.85 -10.40 -1.01
CA PRO A 123 -8.99 -10.91 0.35
C PRO A 123 -8.96 -9.84 1.45
N TYR A 124 -8.51 -8.63 1.12
CA TYR A 124 -8.39 -7.51 2.06
C TYR A 124 -9.52 -6.48 1.93
N GLY A 125 -10.49 -6.74 1.06
CA GLY A 125 -11.61 -5.86 0.76
C GLY A 125 -11.64 -5.41 -0.70
N ARG A 126 -12.70 -4.71 -1.07
CA ARG A 126 -12.83 -4.06 -2.38
C ARG A 126 -11.94 -2.83 -2.42
N MET A 127 -11.25 -2.62 -3.54
CA MET A 127 -10.34 -1.48 -3.67
C MET A 127 -10.33 -0.88 -5.06
N ILE A 128 -9.95 0.39 -5.16
CA ILE A 128 -9.70 1.11 -6.41
C ILE A 128 -8.39 1.88 -6.32
N GLN A 129 -7.75 2.07 -7.46
CA GLN A 129 -6.64 2.99 -7.61
C GLN A 129 -7.15 4.33 -8.14
N VAL A 130 -6.74 5.41 -7.51
CA VAL A 130 -7.14 6.76 -7.86
C VAL A 130 -5.95 7.71 -7.91
N THR A 131 -6.17 8.88 -8.52
CA THR A 131 -5.27 10.04 -8.36
C THR A 131 -6.03 11.19 -7.73
N ASP A 132 -5.30 12.05 -7.05
CA ASP A 132 -5.78 13.39 -6.70
C ASP A 132 -5.73 14.34 -7.91
N PRO A 133 -6.15 15.61 -7.79
CA PRO A 133 -6.11 16.60 -8.87
C PRO A 133 -4.69 16.87 -9.41
N ASP A 134 -3.66 16.70 -8.59
CA ASP A 134 -2.25 16.93 -8.96
C ASP A 134 -1.58 15.67 -9.54
N GLY A 135 -2.30 14.54 -9.57
CA GLY A 135 -1.84 13.28 -10.15
C GLY A 135 -1.14 12.34 -9.16
N ALA A 136 -1.12 12.65 -7.86
CA ALA A 136 -0.59 11.72 -6.85
C ALA A 136 -1.48 10.47 -6.76
N GLN A 137 -0.87 9.29 -6.87
CA GLN A 137 -1.57 8.01 -6.89
C GLN A 137 -1.67 7.41 -5.49
N PHE A 138 -2.84 6.88 -5.18
CA PHE A 138 -3.10 6.14 -3.94
C PHE A 138 -4.26 5.14 -4.13
N MET A 139 -4.48 4.30 -3.13
CA MET A 139 -5.56 3.33 -3.13
C MET A 139 -6.66 3.75 -2.17
N LEU A 140 -7.90 3.47 -2.53
CA LEU A 140 -9.03 3.44 -1.60
C LEU A 140 -9.43 1.98 -1.40
N VAL A 141 -9.66 1.60 -0.15
CA VAL A 141 -10.10 0.26 0.23
C VAL A 141 -11.31 0.36 1.15
N GLU A 142 -12.33 -0.44 0.85
CA GLU A 142 -13.52 -0.51 1.69
C GLU A 142 -13.19 -1.23 2.99
N VAL A 143 -13.45 -0.54 4.10
CA VAL A 143 -13.21 -1.07 5.45
C VAL A 143 -14.54 -1.16 6.20
N ALA A 144 -14.67 -2.15 7.07
CA ALA A 144 -15.85 -2.26 7.92
C ALA A 144 -16.02 -0.97 8.74
N ALA A 145 -17.25 -0.49 8.86
CA ALA A 145 -17.56 0.59 9.79
C ALA A 145 -17.09 0.19 11.21
N PRO A 146 -16.52 1.12 11.98
CA PRO A 146 -16.13 0.82 13.35
C PRO A 146 -17.37 0.33 14.12
N SER A 147 -17.25 -0.84 14.72
CA SER A 147 -18.29 -1.35 15.64
C SER A 147 -18.45 -0.35 16.78
N ARG A 148 -19.67 0.20 16.90
CA ARG A 148 -20.05 1.12 17.98
C ARG A 148 -20.09 0.40 19.31
#